data_8d1f9f1ea536a77fd328a503fc2a2e99
#
_entry.id   8d1f9f1ea536a77fd328a503fc2a2e99
#
_cell.length_a   1.000
_cell.length_b   1.000
_cell.length_c   1.000
_cell.angle_alpha   90.00
_cell.angle_beta   90.00
_cell.angle_gamma   90.00
#
_symmetry.space_group_name_H-M   'P 1'
#
loop_
_entity.id
_entity.type
_entity.pdbx_description
1 polymer ?
#
loop_
_entity_poly.entity_id
_entity_poly.type
_entity_poly.pdbx_seq_one_letter_code
_entity_poly.pdbx_strand_id
1 'polypeptide(L)'
;MSASEARSTIYSIFGRYIAFPKAENWQASLDRRKWLLFENTANDLPYPWHFDVLEMKKILTLDDLNTLFTANFDTGTSSVSLHGRSYSNNGDQKILEELFRFYEHFGLDFSSSNNDFWPDALQVELEFMHYLTHLEGLAGDNRLAILKAQRDFLVRHLRPLVAGINDQLGEKDVAVYTYLMTLLAEFVDAECGYLNESIGDQILLKQVC
;
A
#
# COMPACT_ATOMS: atom_id res chain seq x y z
N MET A 1 -6.23 7.89 17.78
CA MET A 1 -6.40 8.15 16.35
C MET A 1 -7.65 7.42 15.89
N SER A 2 -8.42 7.93 14.92
CA SER A 2 -9.55 7.15 14.37
C SER A 2 -9.05 5.96 13.53
N ALA A 3 -9.89 4.95 13.33
CA ALA A 3 -9.53 3.78 12.51
C ALA A 3 -9.13 4.16 11.08
N SER A 4 -9.85 5.08 10.44
CA SER A 4 -9.51 5.55 9.10
C SER A 4 -8.19 6.32 9.05
N GLU A 5 -7.88 7.14 10.06
CA GLU A 5 -6.58 7.83 10.16
C GLU A 5 -5.43 6.85 10.37
N ALA A 6 -5.59 5.83 11.22
CA ALA A 6 -4.58 4.81 11.44
C ALA A 6 -4.29 4.04 10.14
N ARG A 7 -5.31 3.54 9.47
CA ARG A 7 -5.21 2.83 8.18
C ARG A 7 -4.54 3.70 7.12
N SER A 8 -4.99 4.95 6.95
CA SER A 8 -4.42 5.94 6.03
C SER A 8 -2.94 6.16 6.29
N THR A 9 -2.55 6.30 7.56
CA THR A 9 -1.14 6.49 7.97
C THR A 9 -0.29 5.27 7.59
N ILE A 10 -0.78 4.04 7.81
CA ILE A 10 -0.04 2.82 7.44
C ILE A 10 0.20 2.75 5.93
N TYR A 11 -0.82 3.02 5.09
CA TYR A 11 -0.63 3.10 3.63
C TYR A 11 0.44 4.11 3.22
N SER A 12 0.40 5.33 3.79
CA SER A 12 1.39 6.37 3.53
C SER A 12 2.81 5.96 3.93
N ILE A 13 2.95 5.23 5.04
CA ILE A 13 4.25 4.72 5.50
C ILE A 13 4.80 3.68 4.52
N PHE A 14 4.00 2.70 4.11
CA PHE A 14 4.44 1.71 3.12
C PHE A 14 4.81 2.36 1.79
N GLY A 15 4.03 3.31 1.29
CA GLY A 15 4.36 4.06 0.07
C GLY A 15 5.73 4.71 0.11
N ARG A 16 6.15 5.22 1.28
CA ARG A 16 7.48 5.83 1.46
C ARG A 16 8.61 4.81 1.54
N TYR A 17 8.38 3.65 2.18
CA TYR A 17 9.42 2.65 2.37
C TYR A 17 9.67 1.78 1.15
N ILE A 18 8.66 1.65 0.28
CA ILE A 18 8.75 0.89 -0.97
C ILE A 18 9.27 1.78 -2.12
N ALA A 19 9.23 3.10 -1.98
CA ALA A 19 9.85 4.02 -2.91
C ALA A 19 11.38 3.86 -2.93
N PHE A 20 12.00 4.33 -4.04
CA PHE A 20 13.46 4.38 -4.11
C PHE A 20 14.03 5.08 -2.86
N PRO A 21 15.02 4.48 -2.16
CA PRO A 21 15.51 4.98 -0.90
C PRO A 21 16.31 6.29 -1.10
N LYS A 22 15.65 7.42 -0.89
CA LYS A 22 16.26 8.75 -0.85
C LYS A 22 16.55 9.12 0.61
N ALA A 23 17.60 9.91 0.84
CA ALA A 23 17.97 10.37 2.19
C ALA A 23 16.80 11.03 2.94
N GLU A 24 15.96 11.78 2.22
CA GLU A 24 14.77 12.46 2.75
C GLU A 24 13.73 11.48 3.31
N ASN A 25 13.57 10.32 2.65
CA ASN A 25 12.59 9.31 3.05
C ASN A 25 13.13 8.40 4.16
N TRP A 26 14.39 8.01 4.08
CA TRP A 26 14.98 6.98 4.93
C TRP A 26 15.75 7.48 6.15
N GLN A 27 16.37 8.66 6.13
CA GLN A 27 16.96 9.25 7.35
C GLN A 27 15.90 9.48 8.43
N ALA A 28 14.71 9.87 7.99
CA ALA A 28 13.57 9.96 8.89
C ALA A 28 13.10 8.59 9.40
N SER A 29 13.37 7.50 8.68
CA SER A 29 12.97 6.13 8.99
C SER A 29 13.95 5.42 9.91
N LEU A 30 15.20 5.84 9.92
CA LEU A 30 16.21 5.36 10.87
C LEU A 30 16.02 5.99 12.27
N ASP A 31 15.15 7.01 12.41
CA ASP A 31 14.83 7.58 13.72
C ASP A 31 13.89 6.63 14.49
N ARG A 32 14.41 6.07 15.60
CA ARG A 32 13.66 5.19 16.53
C ARG A 32 12.30 5.77 16.92
N ARG A 33 12.15 7.10 16.99
CA ARG A 33 10.89 7.76 17.33
C ARG A 33 9.81 7.54 16.28
N LYS A 34 10.17 7.39 15.01
CA LYS A 34 9.22 7.13 13.92
C LYS A 34 8.76 5.67 13.90
N TRP A 35 9.61 4.75 14.29
CA TRP A 35 9.20 3.35 14.49
C TRP A 35 8.23 3.18 15.65
N LEU A 36 8.44 3.93 16.75
CA LEU A 36 7.46 3.99 17.84
C LEU A 36 6.13 4.61 17.40
N LEU A 37 6.15 5.60 16.52
CA LEU A 37 4.93 6.16 15.93
C LEU A 37 4.22 5.12 15.07
N PHE A 38 4.94 4.36 14.28
CA PHE A 38 4.40 3.28 13.46
C PHE A 38 3.75 2.19 14.31
N GLU A 39 4.46 1.72 15.35
CA GLU A 39 3.94 0.74 16.30
C GLU A 39 2.69 1.25 17.03
N ASN A 40 2.70 2.50 17.49
CA ASN A 40 1.52 3.12 18.09
C ASN A 40 0.35 3.23 17.11
N THR A 41 0.62 3.58 15.84
CA THR A 41 -0.41 3.63 14.80
C THR A 41 -0.99 2.24 14.52
N ALA A 42 -0.15 1.20 14.52
CA ALA A 42 -0.60 -0.19 14.36
C ALA A 42 -1.56 -0.62 15.47
N ASN A 43 -1.35 -0.16 16.70
CA ASN A 43 -2.25 -0.42 17.84
C ASN A 43 -3.60 0.29 17.73
N ASP A 44 -3.72 1.34 16.92
CA ASP A 44 -4.98 2.06 16.67
C ASP A 44 -5.77 1.46 15.47
N LEU A 45 -5.25 0.41 14.81
CA LEU A 45 -5.96 -0.29 13.75
C LEU A 45 -7.20 -1.02 14.30
N PRO A 46 -8.30 -1.11 13.53
CA PRO A 46 -9.53 -1.80 13.95
C PRO A 46 -9.44 -3.33 13.92
N TYR A 47 -8.30 -3.89 13.63
CA TYR A 47 -8.01 -5.33 13.54
C TYR A 47 -6.59 -5.61 14.05
N PRO A 48 -6.29 -6.82 14.53
CA PRO A 48 -4.94 -7.18 14.93
C PRO A 48 -4.01 -7.22 13.72
N TRP A 49 -2.91 -6.50 13.83
CA TRP A 49 -1.79 -6.53 12.89
C TRP A 49 -0.51 -6.25 13.66
N HIS A 50 0.50 -7.09 13.50
CA HIS A 50 1.71 -7.02 14.30
C HIS A 50 2.90 -6.57 13.46
N PHE A 51 3.61 -5.60 13.98
CA PHE A 51 4.83 -5.06 13.42
C PHE A 51 5.97 -5.27 14.41
N ASP A 52 7.02 -6.01 14.00
CA ASP A 52 8.20 -6.19 14.83
C ASP A 52 9.29 -5.17 14.49
N VAL A 53 9.40 -4.15 15.34
CA VAL A 53 10.44 -3.11 15.25
C VAL A 53 11.84 -3.69 15.35
N LEU A 54 12.04 -4.86 16.00
CA LEU A 54 13.36 -5.44 16.19
C LEU A 54 13.95 -5.98 14.89
N GLU A 55 13.13 -6.53 14.01
CA GLU A 55 13.58 -6.99 12.69
C GLU A 55 14.05 -5.81 11.82
N MET A 56 13.38 -4.66 11.93
CA MET A 56 13.76 -3.44 11.21
C MET A 56 15.04 -2.78 11.76
N LYS A 57 15.46 -3.08 12.99
CA LYS A 57 16.73 -2.57 13.55
C LYS A 57 17.98 -3.17 12.93
N LYS A 58 17.85 -4.25 12.18
CA LYS A 58 18.95 -4.86 11.40
C LYS A 58 19.21 -4.07 10.11
N ILE A 59 18.56 -2.92 9.95
CA ILE A 59 18.62 -2.13 8.71
C ILE A 59 20.01 -1.54 8.52
N LEU A 60 20.48 -1.79 7.37
CA LEU A 60 21.60 -1.40 6.59
C LEU A 60 21.72 0.13 6.46
N THR A 61 22.86 0.59 6.02
CA THR A 61 23.05 2.01 5.67
C THR A 61 22.16 2.39 4.47
N LEU A 62 22.00 3.68 4.20
CA LEU A 62 21.27 4.15 3.01
C LEU A 62 21.90 3.64 1.72
N ASP A 63 23.22 3.53 1.66
CA ASP A 63 23.96 3.02 0.50
C ASP A 63 23.69 1.53 0.27
N ASP A 64 23.59 0.73 1.34
CA ASP A 64 23.23 -0.67 1.25
C ASP A 64 21.78 -0.82 0.72
N LEU A 65 20.85 0.01 1.20
CA LEU A 65 19.46 0.01 0.74
C LEU A 65 19.33 0.40 -0.72
N ASN A 66 20.05 1.43 -1.17
CA ASN A 66 20.11 1.84 -2.58
C ASN A 66 20.61 0.71 -3.47
N THR A 67 21.69 0.05 -3.02
CA THR A 67 22.28 -1.08 -3.74
C THR A 67 21.29 -2.23 -3.83
N LEU A 68 20.64 -2.60 -2.73
CA LEU A 68 19.62 -3.65 -2.69
C LEU A 68 18.39 -3.30 -3.53
N PHE A 69 17.89 -2.07 -3.46
CA PHE A 69 16.76 -1.62 -4.26
C PHE A 69 17.07 -1.75 -5.75
N THR A 70 18.19 -1.15 -6.19
CA THR A 70 18.61 -1.18 -7.59
C THR A 70 18.80 -2.61 -8.08
N ALA A 71 19.47 -3.46 -7.32
CA ALA A 71 19.72 -4.85 -7.70
C ALA A 71 18.44 -5.69 -7.82
N ASN A 72 17.40 -5.38 -7.08
CA ASN A 72 16.18 -6.20 -7.05
C ASN A 72 15.02 -5.64 -7.85
N PHE A 73 14.89 -4.32 -7.98
CA PHE A 73 13.72 -3.69 -8.60
C PHE A 73 14.05 -2.90 -9.86
N ASP A 74 15.31 -2.45 -10.06
CA ASP A 74 15.62 -1.48 -11.12
C ASP A 74 16.50 -2.06 -12.26
N THR A 75 17.29 -3.08 -12.02
CA THR A 75 18.24 -3.59 -13.01
C THR A 75 18.07 -5.05 -13.39
N GLY A 76 17.95 -5.29 -14.71
CA GLY A 76 18.14 -6.59 -15.33
C GLY A 76 16.88 -7.43 -15.57
N THR A 77 17.06 -8.57 -16.28
CA THR A 77 16.00 -9.49 -16.69
C THR A 77 15.39 -10.30 -15.54
N SER A 78 15.94 -10.21 -14.35
CA SER A 78 15.48 -10.89 -13.13
C SER A 78 15.01 -9.92 -12.04
N SER A 79 14.79 -8.64 -12.36
CA SER A 79 14.24 -7.68 -11.40
C SER A 79 12.78 -8.00 -11.06
N VAL A 80 12.42 -7.84 -9.81
CA VAL A 80 11.03 -7.91 -9.35
C VAL A 80 10.32 -6.64 -9.80
N SER A 81 9.26 -6.77 -10.58
CA SER A 81 8.51 -5.61 -11.04
C SER A 81 7.66 -5.02 -9.91
N LEU A 82 7.69 -3.70 -9.75
CA LEU A 82 6.80 -2.96 -8.85
C LEU A 82 5.53 -2.45 -9.57
N HIS A 83 5.17 -3.04 -10.71
CA HIS A 83 4.04 -2.64 -11.56
C HIS A 83 2.97 -3.72 -11.66
N GLY A 84 1.72 -3.34 -11.46
CA GLY A 84 0.56 -4.24 -11.46
C GLY A 84 0.39 -5.02 -12.76
N ARG A 85 0.74 -4.43 -13.91
CA ARG A 85 0.68 -5.09 -15.22
C ARG A 85 1.51 -6.37 -15.30
N SER A 86 2.60 -6.45 -14.57
CA SER A 86 3.48 -7.62 -14.55
C SER A 86 2.86 -8.86 -13.91
N TYR A 87 1.80 -8.68 -13.13
CA TYR A 87 1.09 -9.73 -12.37
C TYR A 87 -0.36 -9.92 -12.83
N SER A 88 -0.76 -9.22 -13.89
CA SER A 88 -2.13 -9.27 -14.40
C SER A 88 -2.26 -10.28 -15.54
N ASN A 89 -3.25 -11.16 -15.45
CA ASN A 89 -3.64 -12.06 -16.52
C ASN A 89 -4.55 -11.39 -17.60
N ASN A 90 -4.95 -10.13 -17.38
CA ASN A 90 -5.93 -9.43 -18.20
C ASN A 90 -5.34 -8.60 -19.35
N GLY A 91 -4.01 -8.56 -19.48
CA GLY A 91 -3.30 -7.70 -20.42
C GLY A 91 -3.06 -6.27 -19.90
N ASP A 92 -1.93 -5.70 -20.29
CA ASP A 92 -1.39 -4.44 -19.77
C ASP A 92 -2.34 -3.26 -19.94
N GLN A 93 -2.97 -3.15 -21.12
CA GLN A 93 -3.84 -2.02 -21.44
C GLN A 93 -5.09 -2.00 -20.56
N LYS A 94 -5.68 -3.15 -20.29
CA LYS A 94 -6.92 -3.23 -19.50
C LYS A 94 -6.71 -2.81 -18.06
N ILE A 95 -5.62 -3.23 -17.42
CA ILE A 95 -5.33 -2.81 -16.03
C ILE A 95 -5.11 -1.31 -15.94
N LEU A 96 -4.40 -0.70 -16.89
CA LEU A 96 -4.19 0.74 -16.92
C LEU A 96 -5.50 1.51 -17.13
N GLU A 97 -6.38 1.06 -18.04
CA GLU A 97 -7.70 1.68 -18.24
C GLU A 97 -8.57 1.60 -16.97
N GLU A 98 -8.54 0.47 -16.25
CA GLU A 98 -9.27 0.33 -14.98
C GLU A 98 -8.73 1.28 -13.90
N LEU A 99 -7.41 1.38 -13.76
CA LEU A 99 -6.77 2.29 -12.81
C LEU A 99 -7.07 3.75 -13.13
N PHE A 100 -6.98 4.17 -14.40
CA PHE A 100 -7.33 5.52 -14.82
C PHE A 100 -8.77 5.85 -14.45
N ARG A 101 -9.74 4.94 -14.67
CA ARG A 101 -11.14 5.16 -14.29
C ARG A 101 -11.31 5.32 -12.78
N PHE A 102 -10.56 4.57 -11.96
CA PHE A 102 -10.57 4.75 -10.51
C PHE A 102 -10.06 6.14 -10.14
N TYR A 103 -8.92 6.54 -10.65
CA TYR A 103 -8.31 7.83 -10.32
C TYR A 103 -9.19 9.01 -10.77
N GLU A 104 -9.68 9.00 -12.01
CA GLU A 104 -10.57 10.00 -12.55
C GLU A 104 -11.88 10.12 -11.75
N HIS A 105 -12.46 8.99 -11.32
CA HIS A 105 -13.68 8.99 -10.52
C HIS A 105 -13.50 9.76 -9.20
N PHE A 106 -12.30 9.77 -8.65
CA PHE A 106 -11.95 10.53 -7.44
C PHE A 106 -11.28 11.88 -7.72
N GLY A 107 -11.33 12.35 -8.96
CA GLY A 107 -10.84 13.68 -9.35
C GLY A 107 -9.32 13.78 -9.46
N LEU A 108 -8.62 12.63 -9.57
CA LEU A 108 -7.18 12.58 -9.78
C LEU A 108 -6.89 12.48 -11.28
N ASP A 109 -6.24 13.52 -11.83
CA ASP A 109 -5.87 13.58 -13.24
C ASP A 109 -4.41 13.15 -13.44
N PHE A 110 -4.21 12.02 -14.09
CA PHE A 110 -2.88 11.52 -14.47
C PHE A 110 -2.39 12.09 -15.81
N SER A 111 -3.26 12.73 -16.62
CA SER A 111 -2.90 13.22 -17.95
C SER A 111 -2.11 14.52 -17.92
N SER A 112 -2.28 15.32 -16.85
CA SER A 112 -1.74 16.68 -16.74
C SER A 112 -0.42 16.78 -15.98
N SER A 113 0.04 15.71 -15.37
CA SER A 113 1.24 15.71 -14.56
C SER A 113 2.45 15.21 -15.35
N ASN A 114 3.59 15.91 -15.19
CA ASN A 114 4.91 15.32 -15.42
C ASN A 114 5.15 14.19 -14.40
N ASN A 115 4.24 13.22 -14.36
CA ASN A 115 4.34 12.11 -13.42
C ASN A 115 5.42 11.15 -13.94
N ASP A 116 6.52 11.11 -13.22
CA ASP A 116 7.57 10.11 -13.41
C ASP A 116 7.08 8.68 -13.05
N PHE A 117 5.84 8.55 -12.58
CA PHE A 117 5.26 7.30 -12.08
C PHE A 117 4.11 6.81 -12.96
N TRP A 118 4.12 5.51 -13.21
CA TRP A 118 3.03 4.82 -13.89
C TRP A 118 1.85 4.59 -12.92
N PRO A 119 0.59 4.65 -13.42
CA PRO A 119 -0.59 4.49 -12.58
C PRO A 119 -0.67 3.14 -11.85
N ASP A 120 -0.03 2.10 -12.36
CA ASP A 120 0.04 0.75 -11.80
C ASP A 120 1.32 0.50 -10.97
N ALA A 121 2.07 1.55 -10.63
CA ALA A 121 3.21 1.41 -9.72
C ALA A 121 2.70 1.21 -8.28
N LEU A 122 3.32 0.28 -7.55
CA LEU A 122 2.94 -0.04 -6.16
C LEU A 122 2.86 1.20 -5.26
N GLN A 123 3.80 2.13 -5.41
CA GLN A 123 3.78 3.38 -4.66
C GLN A 123 2.51 4.19 -4.94
N VAL A 124 2.09 4.30 -6.22
CA VAL A 124 0.90 5.06 -6.63
C VAL A 124 -0.38 4.40 -6.11
N GLU A 125 -0.46 3.07 -6.17
CA GLU A 125 -1.61 2.34 -5.64
C GLU A 125 -1.73 2.47 -4.11
N LEU A 126 -0.60 2.48 -3.39
CA LEU A 126 -0.57 2.73 -1.94
C LEU A 126 -0.97 4.18 -1.60
N GLU A 127 -0.51 5.17 -2.35
CA GLU A 127 -0.91 6.57 -2.20
C GLU A 127 -2.40 6.76 -2.48
N PHE A 128 -2.94 6.05 -3.46
CA PHE A 128 -4.37 6.08 -3.72
C PHE A 128 -5.19 5.46 -2.59
N MET A 129 -4.77 4.33 -2.02
CA MET A 129 -5.41 3.76 -0.85
C MET A 129 -5.30 4.66 0.38
N HIS A 130 -4.16 5.32 0.58
CA HIS A 130 -4.02 6.37 1.59
C HIS A 130 -5.07 7.47 1.41
N TYR A 131 -5.23 7.97 0.18
CA TYR A 131 -6.21 8.99 -0.16
C TYR A 131 -7.66 8.53 0.08
N LEU A 132 -8.04 7.34 -0.40
CA LEU A 132 -9.38 6.79 -0.21
C LEU A 132 -9.72 6.59 1.29
N THR A 133 -8.75 6.13 2.06
CA THR A 133 -8.92 5.91 3.50
C THR A 133 -9.04 7.24 4.25
N HIS A 134 -8.31 8.28 3.82
CA HIS A 134 -8.49 9.64 4.32
C HIS A 134 -9.89 10.18 3.99
N LEU A 135 -10.36 10.00 2.75
CA LEU A 135 -11.71 10.40 2.35
C LEU A 135 -12.80 9.69 3.16
N GLU A 136 -12.59 8.43 3.57
CA GLU A 136 -13.53 7.72 4.44
C GLU A 136 -13.80 8.47 5.73
N GLY A 137 -12.75 9.05 6.35
CA GLY A 137 -12.88 9.84 7.58
C GLY A 137 -13.72 11.11 7.42
N LEU A 138 -13.84 11.62 6.18
CA LEU A 138 -14.56 12.84 5.85
C LEU A 138 -15.95 12.59 5.23
N ALA A 139 -16.26 11.33 4.89
CA ALA A 139 -17.34 11.01 3.95
C ALA A 139 -18.76 11.12 4.54
N GLY A 140 -18.96 11.19 5.87
CA GLY A 140 -20.28 11.23 6.47
C GLY A 140 -21.22 10.15 5.91
N ASP A 141 -22.37 10.56 5.35
CA ASP A 141 -23.40 9.66 4.77
C ASP A 141 -22.90 8.87 3.54
N ASN A 142 -21.83 9.35 2.89
CA ASN A 142 -21.22 8.69 1.73
C ASN A 142 -20.20 7.61 2.10
N ARG A 143 -19.96 7.36 3.39
CA ARG A 143 -18.93 6.43 3.87
C ARG A 143 -19.04 5.05 3.22
N LEU A 144 -20.23 4.52 3.05
CA LEU A 144 -20.43 3.21 2.43
C LEU A 144 -19.90 3.16 0.96
N ALA A 145 -20.05 4.24 0.21
CA ALA A 145 -19.54 4.31 -1.17
C ALA A 145 -17.99 4.29 -1.17
N ILE A 146 -17.37 5.02 -0.25
CA ILE A 146 -15.92 5.04 -0.12
C ILE A 146 -15.37 3.68 0.34
N LEU A 147 -16.01 2.99 1.31
CA LEU A 147 -15.63 1.65 1.73
C LEU A 147 -15.69 0.64 0.57
N LYS A 148 -16.74 0.71 -0.26
CA LYS A 148 -16.85 -0.15 -1.45
C LYS A 148 -15.75 0.14 -2.46
N ALA A 149 -15.42 1.40 -2.71
CA ALA A 149 -14.34 1.77 -3.61
C ALA A 149 -12.98 1.27 -3.10
N GLN A 150 -12.69 1.43 -1.80
CA GLN A 150 -11.49 0.87 -1.19
C GLN A 150 -11.40 -0.65 -1.39
N ARG A 151 -12.47 -1.37 -1.06
CA ARG A 151 -12.50 -2.83 -1.23
C ARG A 151 -12.28 -3.25 -2.68
N ASP A 152 -12.98 -2.62 -3.61
CA ASP A 152 -12.91 -2.98 -5.02
C ASP A 152 -11.53 -2.70 -5.60
N PHE A 153 -10.91 -1.56 -5.24
CA PHE A 153 -9.54 -1.25 -5.62
C PHE A 153 -8.53 -2.23 -5.00
N LEU A 154 -8.66 -2.46 -3.70
CA LEU A 154 -7.76 -3.36 -2.97
C LEU A 154 -7.76 -4.78 -3.56
N VAL A 155 -8.94 -5.35 -3.79
CA VAL A 155 -9.09 -6.74 -4.28
C VAL A 155 -8.66 -6.88 -5.74
N ARG A 156 -8.89 -5.86 -6.57
CA ARG A 156 -8.66 -5.96 -8.02
C ARG A 156 -7.25 -5.54 -8.44
N HIS A 157 -6.62 -4.67 -7.68
CA HIS A 157 -5.33 -4.06 -8.03
C HIS A 157 -4.26 -4.31 -6.98
N LEU A 158 -4.32 -3.68 -5.83
CA LEU A 158 -3.23 -3.69 -4.85
C LEU A 158 -2.91 -5.10 -4.31
N ARG A 159 -3.92 -5.90 -3.96
CA ARG A 159 -3.69 -7.23 -3.39
C ARG A 159 -2.99 -8.19 -4.36
N PRO A 160 -3.39 -8.33 -5.64
CA PRO A 160 -2.68 -9.15 -6.61
C PRO A 160 -1.25 -8.66 -6.86
N LEU A 161 -1.04 -7.35 -6.91
CA LEU A 161 0.28 -6.74 -7.07
C LEU A 161 1.21 -7.10 -5.91
N VAL A 162 0.74 -6.89 -4.67
CA VAL A 162 1.51 -7.20 -3.45
C VAL A 162 1.82 -8.69 -3.36
N ALA A 163 0.86 -9.57 -3.64
CA ALA A 163 1.07 -11.02 -3.66
C ALA A 163 2.14 -11.43 -4.69
N GLY A 164 2.04 -10.92 -5.91
CA GLY A 164 3.00 -11.24 -6.97
C GLY A 164 4.42 -10.76 -6.67
N ILE A 165 4.58 -9.58 -6.06
CA ILE A 165 5.88 -9.08 -5.62
C ILE A 165 6.44 -9.97 -4.49
N ASN A 166 5.60 -10.31 -3.52
CA ASN A 166 6.03 -11.11 -2.37
C ASN A 166 6.48 -12.52 -2.78
N ASP A 167 5.76 -13.15 -3.71
CA ASP A 167 6.13 -14.44 -4.28
C ASP A 167 7.51 -14.39 -4.97
N GLN A 168 7.76 -13.37 -5.79
CA GLN A 168 9.03 -13.21 -6.47
C GLN A 168 10.19 -12.85 -5.55
N LEU A 169 9.95 -12.08 -4.47
CA LEU A 169 10.96 -11.75 -3.47
C LEU A 169 11.28 -12.94 -2.57
N GLY A 170 10.32 -13.82 -2.28
CA GLY A 170 10.53 -15.03 -1.49
C GLY A 170 11.56 -15.99 -2.09
N GLU A 171 11.81 -15.90 -3.39
CA GLU A 171 12.87 -16.65 -4.10
C GLU A 171 14.25 -15.99 -3.98
N LYS A 172 14.36 -14.80 -3.41
CA LYS A 172 15.58 -14.00 -3.31
C LYS A 172 15.96 -13.75 -1.85
N ASP A 173 17.25 -13.78 -1.55
CA ASP A 173 17.77 -13.45 -0.22
C ASP A 173 17.90 -11.93 -0.04
N VAL A 174 16.77 -11.23 0.07
CA VAL A 174 16.68 -9.76 0.22
C VAL A 174 15.90 -9.41 1.50
N ALA A 175 16.45 -9.84 2.63
CA ALA A 175 15.77 -9.87 3.93
C ALA A 175 14.92 -8.63 4.27
N VAL A 176 15.41 -7.40 3.99
CA VAL A 176 14.68 -6.17 4.32
C VAL A 176 13.43 -5.95 3.47
N TYR A 177 13.53 -6.13 2.15
CA TYR A 177 12.39 -5.94 1.25
C TYR A 177 11.41 -7.11 1.32
N THR A 178 11.90 -8.35 1.51
CA THR A 178 11.05 -9.52 1.79
C THR A 178 10.23 -9.29 3.05
N TYR A 179 10.86 -8.80 4.12
CA TYR A 179 10.16 -8.49 5.37
C TYR A 179 9.10 -7.38 5.19
N LEU A 180 9.45 -6.26 4.54
CA LEU A 180 8.51 -5.17 4.26
C LEU A 180 7.32 -5.63 3.41
N MET A 181 7.56 -6.44 2.39
CA MET A 181 6.50 -6.95 1.52
C MET A 181 5.62 -8.00 2.22
N THR A 182 6.19 -8.83 3.10
CA THR A 182 5.42 -9.74 3.95
C THR A 182 4.48 -8.96 4.88
N LEU A 183 4.99 -7.94 5.56
CA LEU A 183 4.18 -7.07 6.40
C LEU A 183 3.08 -6.36 5.63
N LEU A 184 3.39 -5.88 4.42
CA LEU A 184 2.38 -5.25 3.56
C LEU A 184 1.31 -6.27 3.12
N ALA A 185 1.69 -7.50 2.79
CA ALA A 185 0.74 -8.55 2.42
C ALA A 185 -0.21 -8.89 3.57
N GLU A 186 0.31 -9.05 4.79
CA GLU A 186 -0.50 -9.27 5.99
C GLU A 186 -1.45 -8.09 6.26
N PHE A 187 -0.97 -6.85 6.11
CA PHE A 187 -1.80 -5.66 6.25
C PHE A 187 -2.92 -5.62 5.21
N VAL A 188 -2.61 -5.86 3.94
CA VAL A 188 -3.58 -5.88 2.83
C VAL A 188 -4.64 -6.96 3.05
N ASP A 189 -4.27 -8.13 3.55
CA ASP A 189 -5.23 -9.21 3.86
C ASP A 189 -6.15 -8.84 5.04
N ALA A 190 -5.61 -8.22 6.09
CA ALA A 190 -6.40 -7.72 7.21
C ALA A 190 -7.36 -6.60 6.78
N GLU A 191 -6.90 -5.69 5.91
CA GLU A 191 -7.74 -4.65 5.28
C GLU A 191 -8.90 -5.22 4.49
N CYS A 192 -8.68 -6.29 3.69
CA CYS A 192 -9.75 -6.97 2.97
C CYS A 192 -10.82 -7.51 3.92
N GLY A 193 -10.43 -8.13 5.03
CA GLY A 193 -11.34 -8.63 6.06
C GLY A 193 -12.17 -7.49 6.65
N TYR A 194 -11.51 -6.47 7.16
CA TYR A 194 -12.15 -5.30 7.76
C TYR A 194 -13.12 -4.58 6.83
N LEU A 195 -12.75 -4.38 5.56
CA LEU A 195 -13.62 -3.71 4.58
C LEU A 195 -14.89 -4.53 4.30
N ASN A 196 -14.78 -5.85 4.20
CA ASN A 196 -15.95 -6.72 4.00
C ASN A 196 -16.91 -6.67 5.19
N GLU A 197 -16.40 -6.73 6.41
CA GLU A 197 -17.21 -6.62 7.64
C GLU A 197 -17.86 -5.24 7.74
N SER A 198 -17.08 -4.15 7.57
CA SER A 198 -17.59 -2.78 7.66
C SER A 198 -18.66 -2.47 6.61
N ILE A 199 -18.57 -3.02 5.41
CA ILE A 199 -19.58 -2.87 4.37
C ILE A 199 -20.85 -3.63 4.78
N GLY A 200 -20.73 -4.86 5.31
CA GLY A 200 -21.84 -5.66 5.81
C GLY A 200 -22.62 -4.92 6.89
N ASP A 201 -21.94 -4.42 7.90
CA ASP A 201 -22.53 -3.67 9.02
C ASP A 201 -23.26 -2.41 8.54
N GLN A 202 -22.67 -1.64 7.62
CA GLN A 202 -23.30 -0.44 7.07
C GLN A 202 -24.57 -0.73 6.26
N ILE A 203 -24.63 -1.88 5.58
CA ILE A 203 -25.82 -2.29 4.84
C ILE A 203 -26.94 -2.67 5.82
N LEU A 204 -26.63 -3.43 6.89
CA LEU A 204 -27.59 -3.80 7.92
C LEU A 204 -28.17 -2.57 8.63
N LEU A 205 -27.35 -1.61 9.02
CA LEU A 205 -27.81 -0.38 9.66
C LEU A 205 -28.79 0.42 8.78
N LYS A 206 -28.57 0.47 7.46
CA LYS A 206 -29.47 1.17 6.52
C LYS A 206 -30.81 0.43 6.28
N GLN A 207 -30.92 -0.85 6.65
CA GLN A 207 -32.17 -1.62 6.53
C GLN A 207 -33.06 -1.52 7.77
N VAL A 208 -32.51 -1.06 8.90
CA VAL A 208 -33.19 -0.97 10.19
C VAL A 208 -33.73 0.46 10.45
N CYS A 209 -33.26 1.45 9.72
CA CYS A 209 -33.71 2.85 9.75
C CYS A 209 -34.73 3.13 8.64
#